data_4d6eef6d2751f3a6039ffaf357b711ca
#
_entry.id   4d6eef6d2751f3a6039ffaf357b711ca
#
_cell.length_a   1.000
_cell.length_b   1.000
_cell.length_c   1.000
_cell.angle_alpha   90.00
_cell.angle_beta   90.00
_cell.angle_gamma   90.00
#
_symmetry.space_group_name_H-M   'P 1'
#
loop_
_entity.id
_entity.type
_entity.pdbx_description
1 polymer ?
#
loop_
_entity_poly.entity_id
_entity_poly.type
_entity_poly.pdbx_seq_one_letter_code
_entity_poly.pdbx_strand_id
1 'polypeptide(L)'
;MNARSLPSAWLFTFGLLALALSGCHTSDFPQYPPNYREYAYVTNGGSGTVSVIDVVNVRLDRDLAVGQNPVAVAASPTRNEVFVVNSGTRDGVGSISVIDAEHNKVVATIPLHRQPVSIDLDPAGNIAYVANSGSNSVSVVDLKARREIARFGVGEEPVAARISADSKTLVVANRRGNSVTVIDPATGRIRAVFGGCPGAADPVILPDSSKAFIPCSAGHQVMVISLAGKQGNTAQPDRLETLMDVGRGPVHLALKPDGGEIFVSNSLSDSVSEVYNTTDEVGDTYMIGNDPVRGLVSRDNSLLYVANFRSQYLTVYSIDDGRRLGSVHVGDGSSAMAFSAAGHLLFVVDTRSGDVAVVRTAAAYRSLFTVIPTGRAPNAIVDKAFKMP
;
A
#
# COMPACT_ATOMS: atom_id res chain seq x y z
N MET A 1 -1.12 -35.59 -96.60
CA MET A 1 -1.12 -34.17 -96.88
C MET A 1 -1.46 -33.43 -95.60
N ASN A 2 -0.62 -32.66 -95.17
CA ASN A 2 -0.42 -31.87 -93.99
C ASN A 2 -1.66 -31.30 -93.29
N ALA A 3 -1.78 -31.59 -91.97
CA ALA A 3 -2.50 -30.75 -91.05
C ALA A 3 -1.56 -30.40 -89.84
N ARG A 4 -1.23 -29.15 -89.76
CA ARG A 4 -0.42 -28.57 -88.66
C ARG A 4 -1.29 -28.32 -87.45
N SER A 5 -0.90 -28.88 -86.31
CA SER A 5 -1.45 -28.60 -84.98
C SER A 5 -0.81 -27.33 -84.38
N LEU A 6 -1.63 -26.42 -83.87
CA LEU A 6 -1.25 -25.24 -83.06
C LEU A 6 -1.20 -25.62 -81.59
N PRO A 7 -0.27 -25.02 -80.75
CA PRO A 7 -0.13 -25.40 -79.39
C PRO A 7 -1.09 -24.64 -78.49
N SER A 8 -1.57 -25.32 -77.44
CA SER A 8 -2.40 -24.84 -76.39
C SER A 8 -1.60 -23.90 -75.46
N ALA A 9 -2.11 -22.66 -75.25
CA ALA A 9 -1.60 -21.68 -74.27
C ALA A 9 -1.95 -22.13 -72.87
N TRP A 10 -0.95 -22.24 -72.04
CA TRP A 10 -1.07 -22.43 -70.57
C TRP A 10 -1.30 -21.08 -69.95
N LEU A 11 -2.49 -20.84 -69.36
CA LEU A 11 -2.80 -19.75 -68.47
C LEU A 11 -2.30 -20.12 -67.11
N PHE A 12 -1.17 -19.48 -66.68
CA PHE A 12 -0.71 -19.43 -65.28
C PHE A 12 -1.55 -18.41 -64.52
N THR A 13 -2.51 -18.90 -63.76
CA THR A 13 -3.18 -18.11 -62.73
C THR A 13 -2.25 -17.99 -61.50
N PHE A 14 -1.64 -16.82 -61.34
CA PHE A 14 -0.96 -16.45 -60.10
C PHE A 14 -2.03 -16.21 -59.03
N GLY A 15 -2.24 -17.21 -58.18
CA GLY A 15 -2.98 -17.02 -56.92
C GLY A 15 -2.14 -16.21 -55.94
N LEU A 16 -2.47 -14.94 -55.75
CA LEU A 16 -1.94 -14.16 -54.61
C LEU A 16 -2.51 -14.76 -53.32
N LEU A 17 -1.69 -15.56 -52.64
CA LEU A 17 -1.95 -15.96 -51.25
C LEU A 17 -1.61 -14.75 -50.34
N ALA A 18 -2.60 -13.92 -50.04
CA ALA A 18 -2.48 -12.90 -48.99
C ALA A 18 -2.40 -13.61 -47.63
N LEU A 19 -1.20 -13.87 -47.15
CA LEU A 19 -0.97 -14.20 -45.74
C LEU A 19 -1.39 -12.97 -44.93
N ALA A 20 -2.59 -12.99 -44.37
CA ALA A 20 -2.98 -12.13 -43.28
C ALA A 20 -2.12 -12.52 -42.07
N LEU A 21 -1.01 -11.84 -41.89
CA LEU A 21 -0.29 -11.78 -40.60
C LEU A 21 -1.20 -11.04 -39.60
N SER A 22 -2.21 -11.74 -39.10
CA SER A 22 -2.86 -11.31 -37.83
C SER A 22 -1.86 -11.56 -36.72
N GLY A 23 -0.93 -10.63 -36.58
CA GLY A 23 -0.17 -10.51 -35.36
C GLY A 23 -1.15 -10.21 -34.23
N CYS A 24 -1.60 -11.24 -33.52
CA CYS A 24 -2.20 -11.08 -32.21
C CYS A 24 -1.11 -10.54 -31.30
N HIS A 25 -0.89 -9.23 -31.33
CA HIS A 25 -0.37 -8.50 -30.17
C HIS A 25 -1.56 -8.42 -29.22
N THR A 26 -1.76 -9.45 -28.41
CA THR A 26 -2.48 -9.27 -27.17
C THR A 26 -1.64 -8.27 -26.36
N SER A 27 -2.07 -7.02 -26.34
CA SER A 27 -1.45 -6.04 -25.45
C SER A 27 -1.64 -6.58 -24.03
N ASP A 28 -0.55 -6.80 -23.27
CA ASP A 28 -0.58 -7.23 -21.87
C ASP A 28 -1.27 -6.20 -20.95
N PHE A 29 -1.72 -5.11 -21.52
CA PHE A 29 -2.41 -4.02 -20.84
C PHE A 29 -3.92 -4.13 -21.03
N PRO A 30 -4.70 -3.93 -19.94
CA PRO A 30 -6.15 -3.87 -20.02
C PRO A 30 -6.60 -2.79 -20.99
N GLN A 31 -7.66 -3.06 -21.73
CA GLN A 31 -8.33 -2.04 -22.51
C GLN A 31 -9.27 -1.25 -21.60
N TYR A 32 -8.99 0.04 -21.45
CA TYR A 32 -9.78 0.92 -20.58
C TYR A 32 -10.86 1.66 -21.40
N PRO A 33 -12.07 1.85 -20.81
CA PRO A 33 -13.08 2.73 -21.42
C PRO A 33 -12.55 4.17 -21.54
N PRO A 34 -13.01 4.95 -22.53
CA PRO A 34 -12.51 6.32 -22.75
C PRO A 34 -12.64 7.27 -21.54
N ASN A 35 -13.64 7.02 -20.69
CA ASN A 35 -13.89 7.81 -19.47
C ASN A 35 -13.19 7.26 -18.22
N TYR A 36 -12.44 6.17 -18.31
CA TYR A 36 -11.66 5.64 -17.21
C TYR A 36 -10.43 6.50 -16.94
N ARG A 37 -10.18 6.75 -15.68
CA ARG A 37 -8.97 7.41 -15.19
C ARG A 37 -8.41 6.63 -14.02
N GLU A 38 -7.08 6.53 -14.00
CA GLU A 38 -6.35 5.90 -12.90
C GLU A 38 -5.03 6.64 -12.71
N TYR A 39 -4.80 7.08 -11.48
CA TYR A 39 -3.60 7.79 -11.11
C TYR A 39 -2.97 7.19 -9.85
N ALA A 40 -1.65 7.04 -9.85
CA ALA A 40 -0.89 6.77 -8.65
C ALA A 40 -0.31 8.09 -8.12
N TYR A 41 -0.51 8.34 -6.83
CA TYR A 41 -0.05 9.56 -6.14
C TYR A 41 1.10 9.21 -5.23
N VAL A 42 2.27 9.79 -5.48
CA VAL A 42 3.52 9.51 -4.78
C VAL A 42 3.95 10.74 -4.00
N THR A 43 4.06 10.62 -2.68
CA THR A 43 4.52 11.72 -1.82
C THR A 43 6.04 11.84 -1.87
N ASN A 44 6.54 13.06 -2.06
CA ASN A 44 7.96 13.40 -2.16
C ASN A 44 8.37 14.25 -0.96
N GLY A 45 8.80 13.59 0.13
CA GLY A 45 9.12 14.24 1.41
C GLY A 45 10.17 15.34 1.29
N GLY A 46 11.18 15.14 0.46
CA GLY A 46 12.28 16.08 0.27
C GLY A 46 12.00 17.28 -0.62
N SER A 47 10.87 17.29 -1.34
CA SER A 47 10.49 18.42 -2.22
C SER A 47 9.16 19.08 -1.89
N GLY A 48 8.40 18.55 -0.94
CA GLY A 48 7.09 19.10 -0.58
C GLY A 48 6.07 19.00 -1.72
N THR A 49 6.16 17.92 -2.49
CA THR A 49 5.30 17.68 -3.67
C THR A 49 4.68 16.29 -3.64
N VAL A 50 3.69 16.10 -4.49
CA VAL A 50 3.15 14.80 -4.87
C VAL A 50 3.31 14.63 -6.37
N SER A 51 3.99 13.57 -6.79
CA SER A 51 4.05 13.18 -8.20
C SER A 51 2.78 12.39 -8.55
N VAL A 52 2.09 12.82 -9.59
CA VAL A 52 0.90 12.16 -10.13
C VAL A 52 1.31 11.35 -11.35
N ILE A 53 1.15 10.05 -11.28
CA ILE A 53 1.46 9.12 -12.38
C ILE A 53 0.16 8.71 -13.04
N ASP A 54 0.03 8.98 -14.34
CA ASP A 54 -1.03 8.45 -15.19
C ASP A 54 -0.79 6.96 -15.42
N VAL A 55 -1.58 6.11 -14.78
CA VAL A 55 -1.42 4.64 -14.81
C VAL A 55 -1.83 4.07 -16.17
N VAL A 56 -2.83 4.67 -16.83
CA VAL A 56 -3.30 4.24 -18.15
C VAL A 56 -2.22 4.39 -19.22
N ASN A 57 -1.48 5.51 -19.17
CA ASN A 57 -0.41 5.82 -20.12
C ASN A 57 1.00 5.53 -19.59
N VAL A 58 1.11 5.10 -18.34
CA VAL A 58 2.35 4.76 -17.62
C VAL A 58 3.41 5.86 -17.73
N ARG A 59 3.04 7.07 -17.28
CA ARG A 59 3.91 8.26 -17.35
C ARG A 59 3.62 9.23 -16.21
N LEU A 60 4.59 10.07 -15.89
CA LEU A 60 4.35 11.21 -15.03
C LEU A 60 3.35 12.18 -15.72
N ASP A 61 2.26 12.50 -15.03
CA ASP A 61 1.32 13.55 -15.47
C ASP A 61 1.83 14.92 -15.02
N ARG A 62 2.05 15.08 -13.71
CA ARG A 62 2.54 16.33 -13.10
C ARG A 62 3.02 16.15 -11.67
N ASP A 63 3.68 17.19 -11.15
CA ASP A 63 3.92 17.35 -9.73
C ASP A 63 2.97 18.41 -9.14
N LEU A 64 2.41 18.11 -7.98
CA LEU A 64 1.54 19.01 -7.22
C LEU A 64 2.30 19.51 -5.98
N ALA A 65 2.38 20.82 -5.82
CA ALA A 65 2.86 21.40 -4.57
C ALA A 65 1.86 21.13 -3.44
N VAL A 66 2.34 20.56 -2.34
CA VAL A 66 1.56 20.28 -1.11
C VAL A 66 2.24 20.96 0.10
N GLY A 67 1.96 20.52 1.31
CA GLY A 67 2.67 21.02 2.48
C GLY A 67 4.10 20.47 2.60
N GLN A 68 4.82 20.91 3.63
CA GLN A 68 6.19 20.50 3.87
C GLN A 68 6.25 19.05 4.38
N ASN A 69 7.25 18.30 3.88
CA ASN A 69 7.52 16.92 4.28
C ASN A 69 6.26 16.01 4.21
N PRO A 70 5.67 15.79 3.01
CA PRO A 70 4.58 14.84 2.84
C PRO A 70 5.10 13.42 3.11
N VAL A 71 4.40 12.66 3.98
CA VAL A 71 4.87 11.38 4.51
C VAL A 71 3.86 10.24 4.39
N ALA A 72 2.59 10.56 4.18
CA ALA A 72 1.55 9.56 4.01
C ALA A 72 0.48 10.05 3.05
N VAL A 73 -0.19 9.12 2.39
CA VAL A 73 -1.23 9.39 1.41
C VAL A 73 -2.33 8.35 1.49
N ALA A 74 -3.58 8.78 1.36
CA ALA A 74 -4.74 7.90 1.30
C ALA A 74 -5.73 8.39 0.23
N ALA A 75 -6.33 7.45 -0.51
CA ALA A 75 -7.37 7.73 -1.49
C ALA A 75 -8.75 7.50 -0.88
N SER A 76 -9.68 8.40 -1.12
CA SER A 76 -11.07 8.19 -0.69
C SER A 76 -11.67 6.97 -1.40
N PRO A 77 -12.30 6.04 -0.68
CA PRO A 77 -12.97 4.90 -1.31
C PRO A 77 -14.24 5.30 -2.08
N THR A 78 -14.85 6.42 -1.75
CA THR A 78 -16.17 6.83 -2.26
C THR A 78 -16.17 8.13 -3.09
N ARG A 79 -15.13 8.97 -2.96
CA ARG A 79 -15.00 10.24 -3.69
C ARG A 79 -13.73 10.25 -4.52
N ASN A 80 -13.68 11.12 -5.54
CA ASN A 80 -12.49 11.32 -6.35
C ASN A 80 -11.53 12.32 -5.68
N GLU A 81 -11.16 12.01 -4.43
CA GLU A 81 -10.25 12.80 -3.60
C GLU A 81 -9.10 11.95 -3.07
N VAL A 82 -7.94 12.57 -2.92
CA VAL A 82 -6.74 12.00 -2.31
C VAL A 82 -6.26 12.94 -1.20
N PHE A 83 -5.87 12.36 -0.07
CA PHE A 83 -5.47 13.07 1.14
C PHE A 83 -4.00 12.82 1.43
N VAL A 84 -3.22 13.89 1.50
CA VAL A 84 -1.77 13.84 1.72
C VAL A 84 -1.44 14.44 3.07
N VAL A 85 -0.82 13.66 3.93
CA VAL A 85 -0.34 14.11 5.24
C VAL A 85 1.02 14.77 5.07
N ASN A 86 1.09 16.04 5.43
CA ASN A 86 2.31 16.82 5.46
C ASN A 86 2.76 16.93 6.92
N SER A 87 3.90 16.32 7.25
CA SER A 87 4.41 16.30 8.63
C SER A 87 4.89 17.66 9.13
N GLY A 88 5.13 18.61 8.21
CA GLY A 88 5.63 19.92 8.51
C GLY A 88 7.13 19.93 8.87
N THR A 89 7.58 21.00 9.48
CA THR A 89 8.93 21.08 10.07
C THR A 89 8.95 20.38 11.43
N ARG A 90 10.16 20.11 11.96
CA ARG A 90 10.33 19.44 13.25
C ARG A 90 9.55 20.10 14.41
N ASP A 91 9.50 21.42 14.43
CA ASP A 91 8.84 22.20 15.47
C ASP A 91 7.52 22.84 15.03
N GLY A 92 7.15 22.64 13.78
CA GLY A 92 5.93 23.17 13.16
C GLY A 92 4.75 22.24 13.29
N VAL A 93 3.59 22.77 12.95
CA VAL A 93 2.35 22.02 12.78
C VAL A 93 2.29 21.44 11.37
N GLY A 94 1.68 20.25 11.24
CA GLY A 94 1.42 19.63 9.94
C GLY A 94 0.04 19.96 9.39
N SER A 95 -0.30 19.29 8.29
CA SER A 95 -1.58 19.47 7.63
C SER A 95 -1.96 18.26 6.80
N ILE A 96 -3.22 18.22 6.33
CA ILE A 96 -3.64 17.39 5.20
C ILE A 96 -3.84 18.31 3.99
N SER A 97 -3.19 18.00 2.86
CA SER A 97 -3.57 18.55 1.56
C SER A 97 -4.63 17.66 0.93
N VAL A 98 -5.72 18.25 0.46
CA VAL A 98 -6.80 17.57 -0.25
C VAL A 98 -6.61 17.77 -1.74
N ILE A 99 -6.46 16.69 -2.48
CA ILE A 99 -6.31 16.68 -3.94
C ILE A 99 -7.63 16.21 -4.56
N ASP A 100 -8.16 17.02 -5.48
CA ASP A 100 -9.20 16.63 -6.42
C ASP A 100 -8.55 15.77 -7.52
N ALA A 101 -8.89 14.48 -7.57
CA ALA A 101 -8.31 13.54 -8.51
C ALA A 101 -8.86 13.69 -9.95
N GLU A 102 -10.01 14.32 -10.14
CA GLU A 102 -10.55 14.57 -11.49
C GLU A 102 -9.71 15.59 -12.26
N HIS A 103 -9.20 16.60 -11.55
CA HIS A 103 -8.43 17.69 -12.13
C HIS A 103 -6.95 17.68 -11.74
N ASN A 104 -6.54 16.75 -10.87
CA ASN A 104 -5.19 16.68 -10.31
C ASN A 104 -4.72 18.03 -9.79
N LYS A 105 -5.43 18.56 -8.79
CA LYS A 105 -5.13 19.84 -8.13
C LYS A 105 -5.40 19.80 -6.64
N VAL A 106 -4.62 20.52 -5.87
CA VAL A 106 -4.88 20.76 -4.44
C VAL A 106 -6.04 21.72 -4.30
N VAL A 107 -7.08 21.32 -3.58
CA VAL A 107 -8.33 22.10 -3.41
C VAL A 107 -8.55 22.59 -2.01
N ALA A 108 -7.84 22.03 -1.01
CA ALA A 108 -7.91 22.47 0.39
C ALA A 108 -6.66 22.03 1.16
N THR A 109 -6.44 22.71 2.27
CA THR A 109 -5.47 22.34 3.29
C THR A 109 -6.15 22.35 4.65
N ILE A 110 -6.05 21.25 5.39
CA ILE A 110 -6.65 21.08 6.72
C ILE A 110 -5.50 21.10 7.73
N PRO A 111 -5.43 22.08 8.65
CA PRO A 111 -4.38 22.14 9.66
C PRO A 111 -4.50 20.97 10.64
N LEU A 112 -3.35 20.46 11.08
CA LEU A 112 -3.23 19.39 12.07
C LEU A 112 -2.29 19.83 13.21
N HIS A 113 -1.86 18.87 14.01
CA HIS A 113 -0.91 19.08 15.11
C HIS A 113 0.54 18.82 14.67
N ARG A 114 1.44 18.66 15.67
CA ARG A 114 2.88 18.49 15.40
C ARG A 114 3.16 17.09 14.87
N GLN A 115 3.91 17.03 13.77
CA GLN A 115 4.42 15.81 13.16
C GLN A 115 3.32 14.73 12.91
N PRO A 116 2.27 15.02 12.15
CA PRO A 116 1.39 13.96 11.67
C PRO A 116 2.18 13.02 10.75
N VAL A 117 2.00 11.70 10.92
CA VAL A 117 2.85 10.69 10.25
C VAL A 117 2.06 9.58 9.55
N SER A 118 0.80 9.40 9.87
CA SER A 118 -0.05 8.39 9.21
C SER A 118 -1.46 8.91 9.04
N ILE A 119 -2.17 8.32 8.11
CA ILE A 119 -3.60 8.57 7.88
C ILE A 119 -4.29 7.24 7.59
N ASP A 120 -5.46 7.05 8.17
CA ASP A 120 -6.37 5.98 7.83
C ASP A 120 -7.79 6.52 7.71
N LEU A 121 -8.57 5.95 6.79
CA LEU A 121 -9.93 6.41 6.50
C LEU A 121 -10.94 5.38 6.98
N ASP A 122 -12.07 5.86 7.50
CA ASP A 122 -13.20 4.97 7.71
C ASP A 122 -13.68 4.37 6.38
N PRO A 123 -14.33 3.19 6.39
CA PRO A 123 -14.78 2.53 5.16
C PRO A 123 -15.72 3.37 4.29
N ALA A 124 -16.44 4.32 4.89
CA ALA A 124 -17.30 5.26 4.16
C ALA A 124 -16.49 6.41 3.53
N GLY A 125 -15.23 6.59 3.90
CA GLY A 125 -14.36 7.67 3.42
C GLY A 125 -14.77 9.06 3.91
N ASN A 126 -15.48 9.15 5.04
CA ASN A 126 -15.95 10.42 5.59
C ASN A 126 -15.03 10.96 6.68
N ILE A 127 -14.43 10.07 7.45
CA ILE A 127 -13.57 10.39 8.60
C ILE A 127 -12.16 9.88 8.34
N ALA A 128 -11.18 10.74 8.65
CA ALA A 128 -9.78 10.33 8.70
C ALA A 128 -9.27 10.35 10.14
N TYR A 129 -8.45 9.37 10.47
CA TYR A 129 -7.70 9.27 11.71
C TYR A 129 -6.22 9.49 11.42
N VAL A 130 -5.64 10.51 12.03
CA VAL A 130 -4.24 10.91 11.77
C VAL A 130 -3.43 10.86 13.05
N ALA A 131 -2.39 10.04 13.07
CA ALA A 131 -1.46 9.98 14.19
C ALA A 131 -0.49 11.18 14.15
N ASN A 132 -0.47 11.98 15.22
CA ASN A 132 0.41 13.14 15.39
C ASN A 132 1.52 12.76 16.36
N SER A 133 2.66 12.30 15.84
CA SER A 133 3.76 11.74 16.66
C SER A 133 4.39 12.78 17.61
N GLY A 134 4.46 14.04 17.18
CA GLY A 134 5.01 15.13 17.97
C GLY A 134 4.03 15.72 19.00
N SER A 135 2.77 15.27 19.04
CA SER A 135 1.72 15.75 19.94
C SER A 135 1.08 14.65 20.78
N ASN A 136 1.53 13.39 20.67
CA ASN A 136 0.98 12.24 21.39
C ASN A 136 -0.54 12.16 21.28
N SER A 137 -1.06 12.34 20.06
CA SER A 137 -2.50 12.41 19.82
C SER A 137 -2.88 11.84 18.45
N VAL A 138 -4.16 11.53 18.31
CA VAL A 138 -4.79 11.22 17.02
C VAL A 138 -5.82 12.29 16.73
N SER A 139 -5.72 12.94 15.56
CA SER A 139 -6.73 13.84 15.02
C SER A 139 -7.83 13.04 14.33
N VAL A 140 -9.08 13.42 14.60
CA VAL A 140 -10.27 12.92 13.90
C VAL A 140 -10.76 14.03 12.97
N VAL A 141 -10.70 13.78 11.68
CA VAL A 141 -10.95 14.80 10.65
C VAL A 141 -12.19 14.44 9.85
N ASP A 142 -13.17 15.33 9.82
CA ASP A 142 -14.29 15.27 8.87
C ASP A 142 -13.77 15.74 7.50
N LEU A 143 -13.66 14.81 6.58
CA LEU A 143 -13.11 15.06 5.25
C LEU A 143 -14.05 15.86 4.34
N LYS A 144 -15.35 15.75 4.56
CA LYS A 144 -16.35 16.54 3.81
C LYS A 144 -16.40 17.98 4.31
N ALA A 145 -16.41 18.16 5.63
CA ALA A 145 -16.36 19.50 6.25
C ALA A 145 -14.95 20.12 6.22
N ARG A 146 -13.91 19.32 5.86
CA ARG A 146 -12.51 19.73 5.76
C ARG A 146 -11.97 20.37 7.04
N ARG A 147 -12.25 19.75 8.18
CA ARG A 147 -11.81 20.22 9.50
C ARG A 147 -11.65 19.10 10.51
N GLU A 148 -10.77 19.32 11.46
CA GLU A 148 -10.69 18.47 12.66
C GLU A 148 -11.97 18.64 13.49
N ILE A 149 -12.55 17.50 13.92
CA ILE A 149 -13.77 17.47 14.72
C ILE A 149 -13.53 16.94 16.13
N ALA A 150 -12.44 16.17 16.33
CA ALA A 150 -12.03 15.68 17.64
C ALA A 150 -10.53 15.38 17.65
N ARG A 151 -9.97 15.27 18.85
CA ARG A 151 -8.59 14.85 19.09
C ARG A 151 -8.54 13.92 20.28
N PHE A 152 -7.90 12.75 20.13
CA PHE A 152 -7.73 11.77 21.18
C PHE A 152 -6.29 11.78 21.67
N GLY A 153 -6.08 11.93 23.00
CA GLY A 153 -4.77 11.73 23.61
C GLY A 153 -4.42 10.24 23.65
N VAL A 154 -3.18 9.91 23.33
CA VAL A 154 -2.67 8.51 23.28
C VAL A 154 -1.30 8.41 23.93
N GLY A 155 -0.61 7.26 23.79
CA GLY A 155 0.75 7.10 24.29
C GLY A 155 1.79 7.93 23.53
N GLU A 156 3.07 7.82 23.94
CA GLU A 156 4.16 8.62 23.39
C GLU A 156 4.52 8.17 21.95
N GLU A 157 4.71 9.18 21.07
CA GLU A 157 5.09 9.01 19.67
C GLU A 157 4.19 8.01 18.92
N PRO A 158 2.88 8.31 18.74
CA PRO A 158 2.02 7.49 17.91
C PRO A 158 2.50 7.55 16.46
N VAL A 159 2.70 6.38 15.84
CA VAL A 159 3.20 6.26 14.47
C VAL A 159 2.15 5.78 13.49
N ALA A 160 1.11 5.14 13.97
CA ALA A 160 -0.02 4.71 13.17
C ALA A 160 -1.30 4.67 14.01
N ALA A 161 -2.42 4.97 13.36
CA ALA A 161 -3.77 4.81 13.88
C ALA A 161 -4.59 4.11 12.80
N ARG A 162 -5.14 2.93 13.11
CA ARG A 162 -5.90 2.10 12.17
C ARG A 162 -7.31 1.90 12.67
N ILE A 163 -8.28 2.17 11.80
CA ILE A 163 -9.70 1.96 12.09
C ILE A 163 -10.12 0.57 11.62
N SER A 164 -10.91 -0.14 12.43
CA SER A 164 -11.50 -1.43 12.05
C SER A 164 -12.52 -1.28 10.93
N ALA A 165 -12.73 -2.35 10.15
CA ALA A 165 -13.67 -2.36 9.02
C ALA A 165 -15.12 -2.07 9.45
N ASP A 166 -15.51 -2.40 10.69
CA ASP A 166 -16.81 -2.08 11.27
C ASP A 166 -16.87 -0.66 11.88
N SER A 167 -15.78 0.11 11.80
CA SER A 167 -15.64 1.48 12.34
C SER A 167 -15.84 1.61 13.85
N LYS A 168 -15.72 0.52 14.63
CA LYS A 168 -15.98 0.53 16.09
C LYS A 168 -14.71 0.51 16.93
N THR A 169 -13.56 0.29 16.32
CA THR A 169 -12.29 0.16 17.03
C THR A 169 -11.18 0.92 16.32
N LEU A 170 -10.53 1.83 17.03
CA LEU A 170 -9.32 2.49 16.56
C LEU A 170 -8.12 1.94 17.35
N VAL A 171 -7.14 1.38 16.65
CA VAL A 171 -5.91 0.84 17.23
C VAL A 171 -4.76 1.77 16.93
N VAL A 172 -4.05 2.23 17.97
CA VAL A 172 -2.97 3.20 17.84
C VAL A 172 -1.66 2.61 18.39
N ALA A 173 -0.64 2.56 17.52
CA ALA A 173 0.71 2.12 17.89
C ALA A 173 1.54 3.30 18.41
N ASN A 174 1.96 3.25 19.65
CA ASN A 174 2.77 4.27 20.32
C ASN A 174 4.21 3.80 20.41
N ARG A 175 5.04 4.20 19.44
CA ARG A 175 6.41 3.68 19.28
C ARG A 175 7.27 3.91 20.52
N ARG A 176 7.36 5.14 20.97
CA ARG A 176 8.18 5.51 22.14
C ARG A 176 7.51 5.12 23.47
N GLY A 177 6.17 5.09 23.48
CA GLY A 177 5.41 4.59 24.62
C GLY A 177 5.48 3.09 24.79
N ASN A 178 6.08 2.34 23.83
CA ASN A 178 6.16 0.86 23.84
C ASN A 178 4.82 0.21 24.11
N SER A 179 3.76 0.77 23.55
CA SER A 179 2.38 0.39 23.86
C SER A 179 1.44 0.53 22.68
N VAL A 180 0.29 -0.11 22.81
CA VAL A 180 -0.83 -0.01 21.89
C VAL A 180 -2.04 0.52 22.64
N THR A 181 -2.68 1.58 22.11
CA THR A 181 -3.91 2.14 22.66
C THR A 181 -5.10 1.72 21.80
N VAL A 182 -6.14 1.18 22.43
CA VAL A 182 -7.40 0.80 21.78
C VAL A 182 -8.49 1.79 22.21
N ILE A 183 -9.15 2.40 21.22
CA ILE A 183 -10.10 3.50 21.43
C ILE A 183 -11.45 3.14 20.80
N ASP A 184 -12.53 3.55 21.45
CA ASP A 184 -13.84 3.67 20.85
C ASP A 184 -13.90 4.99 20.03
N PRO A 185 -13.89 4.93 18.69
CA PRO A 185 -13.78 6.13 17.87
C PRO A 185 -15.01 7.05 17.93
N ALA A 186 -16.19 6.50 18.30
CA ALA A 186 -17.41 7.29 18.39
C ALA A 186 -17.42 8.21 19.61
N THR A 187 -16.78 7.79 20.71
CA THR A 187 -16.77 8.52 21.98
C THR A 187 -15.39 9.11 22.33
N GLY A 188 -14.32 8.63 21.68
CA GLY A 188 -12.93 8.95 22.03
C GLY A 188 -12.46 8.28 23.33
N ARG A 189 -13.24 7.37 23.89
CA ARG A 189 -12.89 6.67 25.13
C ARG A 189 -11.81 5.63 24.87
N ILE A 190 -10.71 5.69 25.61
CA ILE A 190 -9.72 4.62 25.66
C ILE A 190 -10.37 3.40 26.31
N ARG A 191 -10.43 2.27 25.58
CA ARG A 191 -10.96 1.01 26.09
C ARG A 191 -9.88 0.19 26.78
N ALA A 192 -8.66 0.18 26.21
CA ALA A 192 -7.52 -0.54 26.75
C ALA A 192 -6.19 0.10 26.31
N VAL A 193 -5.15 -0.14 27.11
CA VAL A 193 -3.75 0.15 26.76
C VAL A 193 -2.93 -1.10 27.05
N PHE A 194 -2.28 -1.62 26.02
CA PHE A 194 -1.42 -2.79 26.11
C PHE A 194 0.05 -2.35 26.06
N GLY A 195 0.79 -2.54 27.15
CA GLY A 195 2.24 -2.37 27.19
C GLY A 195 2.98 -3.59 26.66
N GLY A 196 4.31 -3.50 26.59
CA GLY A 196 5.14 -4.67 26.20
C GLY A 196 5.32 -4.85 24.69
N CYS A 197 5.12 -3.78 23.90
CA CYS A 197 5.42 -3.76 22.47
C CYS A 197 6.52 -2.73 22.15
N PRO A 198 7.80 -3.02 22.47
CA PRO A 198 8.89 -2.08 22.23
C PRO A 198 9.02 -1.73 20.75
N GLY A 199 9.00 -0.42 20.45
CA GLY A 199 9.05 0.04 19.07
C GLY A 199 7.79 -0.28 18.26
N ALA A 200 6.59 -0.21 18.87
CA ALA A 200 5.32 -0.47 18.22
C ALA A 200 5.24 0.25 16.85
N ALA A 201 4.92 -0.52 15.80
CA ALA A 201 4.84 -0.06 14.42
C ALA A 201 3.41 -0.22 13.87
N ASP A 202 3.23 -0.05 12.57
CA ASP A 202 1.93 0.05 11.91
C ASP A 202 1.07 -1.22 12.10
N PRO A 203 -0.09 -1.14 12.78
CA PRO A 203 -0.97 -2.28 13.03
C PRO A 203 -1.68 -2.75 11.76
N VAL A 204 -2.01 -4.03 11.73
CA VAL A 204 -3.01 -4.61 10.81
C VAL A 204 -4.19 -5.11 11.63
N ILE A 205 -5.40 -4.72 11.23
CA ILE A 205 -6.65 -5.23 11.79
C ILE A 205 -7.26 -6.20 10.78
N LEU A 206 -7.72 -7.36 11.23
CA LEU A 206 -8.37 -8.33 10.35
C LEU A 206 -9.68 -7.75 9.76
N PRO A 207 -10.06 -8.16 8.53
CA PRO A 207 -11.26 -7.65 7.86
C PRO A 207 -12.56 -7.87 8.64
N ASP A 208 -12.62 -8.90 9.47
CA ASP A 208 -13.76 -9.19 10.35
C ASP A 208 -13.75 -8.36 11.65
N SER A 209 -12.75 -7.48 11.82
CA SER A 209 -12.56 -6.63 13.00
C SER A 209 -12.34 -7.37 14.32
N SER A 210 -11.96 -8.65 14.27
CA SER A 210 -11.82 -9.51 15.46
C SER A 210 -10.48 -9.36 16.18
N LYS A 211 -9.39 -9.15 15.43
CA LYS A 211 -8.02 -9.08 15.96
C LYS A 211 -7.22 -7.94 15.32
N ALA A 212 -6.25 -7.45 16.08
CA ALA A 212 -5.20 -6.57 15.60
C ALA A 212 -3.83 -7.20 15.84
N PHE A 213 -2.95 -7.09 14.86
CA PHE A 213 -1.56 -7.53 14.89
C PHE A 213 -0.65 -6.31 14.82
N ILE A 214 0.31 -6.20 15.71
CA ILE A 214 1.18 -5.02 15.84
C ILE A 214 2.64 -5.46 15.87
N PRO A 215 3.49 -5.03 14.93
CA PRO A 215 4.92 -5.30 14.98
C PRO A 215 5.55 -4.55 16.17
N CYS A 216 6.27 -5.27 17.03
CA CYS A 216 7.07 -4.72 18.12
C CYS A 216 8.54 -4.74 17.70
N SER A 217 8.96 -3.74 16.91
CA SER A 217 10.21 -3.80 16.13
C SER A 217 11.47 -3.96 16.99
N ALA A 218 11.51 -3.35 18.18
CA ALA A 218 12.62 -3.49 19.12
C ALA A 218 12.49 -4.71 20.04
N GLY A 219 11.30 -5.32 20.12
CA GLY A 219 11.03 -6.56 20.88
C GLY A 219 11.17 -7.84 20.03
N HIS A 220 11.31 -7.70 18.71
CA HIS A 220 11.38 -8.82 17.76
C HIS A 220 10.15 -9.75 17.79
N GLN A 221 8.99 -9.15 18.07
CA GLN A 221 7.72 -9.84 18.27
C GLN A 221 6.60 -9.18 17.48
N VAL A 222 5.53 -9.92 17.31
CA VAL A 222 4.22 -9.39 16.89
C VAL A 222 3.27 -9.55 18.07
N MET A 223 2.68 -8.43 18.52
CA MET A 223 1.62 -8.43 19.52
C MET A 223 0.28 -8.72 18.85
N VAL A 224 -0.49 -9.64 19.43
CA VAL A 224 -1.85 -9.98 18.98
C VAL A 224 -2.85 -9.54 20.03
N ILE A 225 -3.80 -8.72 19.62
CA ILE A 225 -4.88 -8.21 20.46
C ILE A 225 -6.22 -8.69 19.88
N SER A 226 -6.99 -9.41 20.68
CA SER A 226 -8.41 -9.67 20.41
C SER A 226 -9.19 -8.40 20.70
N LEU A 227 -9.95 -7.93 19.70
CA LEU A 227 -10.70 -6.69 19.80
C LEU A 227 -12.09 -6.96 20.40
N ALA A 228 -12.59 -5.99 21.16
CA ALA A 228 -13.90 -6.09 21.79
C ALA A 228 -15.01 -6.40 20.78
N GLY A 229 -15.76 -7.43 21.06
CA GLY A 229 -16.81 -7.94 20.17
C GLY A 229 -17.89 -8.70 20.93
N LYS A 230 -18.68 -9.46 20.19
CA LYS A 230 -19.65 -10.42 20.79
C LYS A 230 -19.28 -11.84 20.40
N GLN A 231 -19.16 -12.71 21.37
CA GLN A 231 -19.10 -14.15 21.17
C GLN A 231 -20.45 -14.73 21.62
N GLY A 232 -21.31 -15.05 20.66
CA GLY A 232 -22.72 -15.35 20.94
C GLY A 232 -23.44 -14.13 21.54
N ASN A 233 -24.01 -14.29 22.73
CA ASN A 233 -24.70 -13.21 23.46
C ASN A 233 -23.79 -12.47 24.47
N THR A 234 -22.53 -12.87 24.62
CA THR A 234 -21.63 -12.32 25.63
C THR A 234 -20.67 -11.30 25.00
N ALA A 235 -20.66 -10.09 25.57
CA ALA A 235 -19.67 -9.07 25.19
C ALA A 235 -18.28 -9.49 25.71
N GLN A 236 -17.29 -9.44 24.82
CA GLN A 236 -15.89 -9.71 25.17
C GLN A 236 -15.12 -8.38 25.16
N PRO A 237 -14.27 -8.10 26.17
CA PRO A 237 -13.41 -6.94 26.17
C PRO A 237 -12.20 -7.11 25.22
N ASP A 238 -11.52 -6.00 24.92
CA ASP A 238 -10.19 -6.08 24.30
C ASP A 238 -9.22 -6.81 25.23
N ARG A 239 -8.41 -7.72 24.68
CA ARG A 239 -7.43 -8.47 25.47
C ARG A 239 -6.18 -8.80 24.66
N LEU A 240 -5.04 -8.85 25.32
CA LEU A 240 -3.82 -9.40 24.76
C LEU A 240 -3.99 -10.92 24.63
N GLU A 241 -3.84 -11.42 23.39
CA GLU A 241 -3.84 -12.87 23.13
C GLU A 241 -2.45 -13.45 23.35
N THR A 242 -1.47 -12.91 22.64
CA THR A 242 -0.10 -13.41 22.67
C THR A 242 0.90 -12.37 22.17
N LEU A 243 2.19 -12.65 22.45
CA LEU A 243 3.34 -12.03 21.82
C LEU A 243 4.08 -13.15 21.07
N MET A 244 4.08 -13.08 19.74
CA MET A 244 4.72 -14.10 18.90
C MET A 244 6.14 -13.68 18.57
N ASP A 245 7.11 -14.55 18.82
CA ASP A 245 8.49 -14.32 18.40
C ASP A 245 8.62 -14.49 16.87
N VAL A 246 9.16 -13.48 16.21
CA VAL A 246 9.41 -13.46 14.76
C VAL A 246 10.89 -13.14 14.50
N GLY A 247 11.25 -12.85 13.26
CA GLY A 247 12.59 -12.38 12.95
C GLY A 247 12.89 -11.01 13.58
N ARG A 248 14.17 -10.60 13.56
CA ARG A 248 14.61 -9.36 14.19
C ARG A 248 14.13 -8.12 13.41
N GLY A 249 13.61 -7.14 14.16
CA GLY A 249 13.15 -5.86 13.61
C GLY A 249 11.92 -5.99 12.72
N PRO A 250 10.80 -6.56 13.19
CA PRO A 250 9.56 -6.56 12.42
C PRO A 250 9.07 -5.11 12.23
N VAL A 251 8.87 -4.70 10.98
CA VAL A 251 8.51 -3.31 10.62
C VAL A 251 7.22 -3.19 9.84
N HIS A 252 6.80 -4.26 9.16
CA HIS A 252 5.60 -4.24 8.35
C HIS A 252 4.91 -5.60 8.34
N LEU A 253 3.59 -5.55 8.26
CA LEU A 253 2.69 -6.71 8.16
C LEU A 253 1.95 -6.65 6.83
N ALA A 254 2.08 -7.67 6.00
CA ALA A 254 1.31 -7.83 4.76
C ALA A 254 0.25 -8.90 4.99
N LEU A 255 -1.01 -8.47 5.13
CA LEU A 255 -2.16 -9.36 5.25
C LEU A 255 -2.54 -9.90 3.87
N LYS A 256 -2.81 -11.21 3.77
CA LYS A 256 -3.45 -11.79 2.58
C LYS A 256 -4.85 -11.19 2.38
N PRO A 257 -5.29 -10.94 1.15
CA PRO A 257 -6.65 -10.45 0.86
C PRO A 257 -7.78 -11.32 1.45
N ASP A 258 -7.58 -12.64 1.55
CA ASP A 258 -8.54 -13.56 2.19
C ASP A 258 -8.52 -13.52 3.73
N GLY A 259 -7.55 -12.81 4.30
CA GLY A 259 -7.38 -12.67 5.75
C GLY A 259 -6.75 -13.88 6.45
N GLY A 260 -6.32 -14.93 5.75
CA GLY A 260 -5.83 -16.19 6.35
C GLY A 260 -4.44 -16.10 6.98
N GLU A 261 -3.55 -15.34 6.39
CA GLU A 261 -2.13 -15.27 6.78
C GLU A 261 -1.61 -13.84 6.74
N ILE A 262 -0.56 -13.61 7.53
CA ILE A 262 0.15 -12.33 7.61
C ILE A 262 1.64 -12.59 7.38
N PHE A 263 2.26 -11.84 6.50
CA PHE A 263 3.70 -11.88 6.25
C PHE A 263 4.40 -10.72 6.95
N VAL A 264 5.30 -11.02 7.86
CA VAL A 264 6.01 -10.06 8.71
C VAL A 264 7.37 -9.76 8.10
N SER A 265 7.59 -8.52 7.65
CA SER A 265 8.91 -8.09 7.17
C SER A 265 9.83 -7.79 8.35
N ASN A 266 10.92 -8.59 8.49
CA ASN A 266 11.89 -8.52 9.58
C ASN A 266 13.17 -7.85 9.06
N SER A 267 13.26 -6.52 9.18
CA SER A 267 14.29 -5.71 8.51
C SER A 267 15.72 -5.98 9.00
N LEU A 268 15.88 -6.36 10.28
CA LEU A 268 17.19 -6.60 10.88
C LEU A 268 17.68 -8.06 10.78
N SER A 269 16.86 -8.96 10.24
CA SER A 269 17.24 -10.36 10.00
C SER A 269 17.09 -10.79 8.55
N ASP A 270 16.83 -9.82 7.62
CA ASP A 270 16.74 -10.09 6.19
C ASP A 270 15.73 -11.18 5.83
N SER A 271 14.64 -11.27 6.59
CA SER A 271 13.68 -12.37 6.50
C SER A 271 12.22 -11.89 6.50
N VAL A 272 11.34 -12.77 6.09
CA VAL A 272 9.90 -12.65 6.26
C VAL A 272 9.40 -13.85 7.05
N SER A 273 8.66 -13.61 8.13
CA SER A 273 7.97 -14.65 8.89
C SER A 273 6.52 -14.74 8.45
N GLU A 274 6.02 -15.93 8.25
CA GLU A 274 4.61 -16.22 8.00
C GLU A 274 3.88 -16.43 9.33
N VAL A 275 2.72 -15.83 9.47
CA VAL A 275 1.89 -15.91 10.67
C VAL A 275 0.49 -16.38 10.30
N TYR A 276 0.04 -17.45 10.92
CA TYR A 276 -1.34 -17.95 10.81
C TYR A 276 -2.24 -17.24 11.82
N ASN A 277 -3.20 -16.45 11.34
CA ASN A 277 -4.06 -15.65 12.20
C ASN A 277 -5.14 -16.47 12.93
N THR A 278 -5.40 -17.69 12.50
CA THR A 278 -6.38 -18.60 13.12
C THR A 278 -5.85 -19.26 14.38
N THR A 279 -4.56 -19.60 14.42
CA THR A 279 -3.88 -20.26 15.54
C THR A 279 -2.98 -19.32 16.34
N ASP A 280 -2.70 -18.11 15.80
CA ASP A 280 -1.73 -17.17 16.34
C ASP A 280 -0.34 -17.80 16.49
N GLU A 281 0.08 -18.54 15.47
CA GLU A 281 1.36 -19.22 15.41
C GLU A 281 2.21 -18.69 14.26
N VAL A 282 3.52 -18.72 14.47
CA VAL A 282 4.50 -18.44 13.43
C VAL A 282 4.76 -19.74 12.68
N GLY A 283 4.51 -19.70 11.38
CA GLY A 283 4.87 -20.77 10.45
C GLY A 283 6.35 -20.70 10.07
N ASP A 284 6.61 -20.72 8.78
CA ASP A 284 7.97 -20.64 8.26
C ASP A 284 8.56 -19.23 8.31
N THR A 285 9.88 -19.16 8.32
CA THR A 285 10.62 -17.91 8.17
C THR A 285 11.57 -18.03 6.98
N TYR A 286 11.38 -17.14 6.00
CA TYR A 286 12.09 -17.20 4.73
C TYR A 286 13.15 -16.10 4.65
N MET A 287 14.34 -16.43 4.18
CA MET A 287 15.37 -15.44 3.82
C MET A 287 14.98 -14.79 2.50
N ILE A 288 14.69 -13.49 2.51
CA ILE A 288 14.07 -12.80 1.37
C ILE A 288 15.01 -11.85 0.62
N GLY A 289 15.76 -11.02 1.35
CA GLY A 289 16.60 -9.99 0.78
C GLY A 289 17.13 -9.06 1.85
N ASN A 290 17.87 -8.02 1.49
CA ASN A 290 18.50 -7.11 2.44
C ASN A 290 17.55 -6.04 2.91
N ASP A 291 17.27 -5.99 4.21
CA ASP A 291 16.43 -4.99 4.88
C ASP A 291 15.01 -4.96 4.26
N PRO A 292 14.23 -6.07 4.35
CA PRO A 292 12.85 -6.07 3.88
C PRO A 292 12.00 -5.14 4.74
N VAL A 293 11.43 -4.11 4.12
CA VAL A 293 10.68 -3.05 4.83
C VAL A 293 9.20 -3.06 4.51
N ARG A 294 8.80 -3.71 3.42
CA ARG A 294 7.39 -3.77 3.03
C ARG A 294 7.06 -5.01 2.23
N GLY A 295 6.04 -5.72 2.64
CA GLY A 295 5.40 -6.79 1.87
C GLY A 295 4.10 -6.31 1.25
N LEU A 296 3.69 -6.89 0.11
CA LEU A 296 2.39 -6.69 -0.51
C LEU A 296 1.96 -7.98 -1.19
N VAL A 297 0.79 -8.51 -0.81
CA VAL A 297 0.24 -9.75 -1.36
C VAL A 297 -0.61 -9.46 -2.59
N SER A 298 -0.48 -10.29 -3.63
CA SER A 298 -1.33 -10.20 -4.82
C SER A 298 -2.80 -10.49 -4.48
N ARG A 299 -3.71 -9.96 -5.31
CA ARG A 299 -5.17 -10.08 -5.07
C ARG A 299 -5.70 -11.51 -5.10
N ASP A 300 -5.01 -12.39 -5.80
CA ASP A 300 -5.32 -13.82 -5.90
C ASP A 300 -4.70 -14.66 -4.77
N ASN A 301 -4.08 -14.01 -3.77
CA ASN A 301 -3.39 -14.60 -2.61
C ASN A 301 -2.15 -15.44 -2.97
N SER A 302 -1.73 -15.52 -4.23
CA SER A 302 -0.70 -16.45 -4.68
C SER A 302 0.73 -15.95 -4.52
N LEU A 303 0.94 -14.62 -4.53
CA LEU A 303 2.26 -14.01 -4.55
C LEU A 303 2.46 -12.97 -3.45
N LEU A 304 3.64 -13.02 -2.84
CA LEU A 304 4.15 -11.96 -1.98
C LEU A 304 5.27 -11.21 -2.70
N TYR A 305 5.12 -9.90 -2.83
CA TYR A 305 6.15 -8.98 -3.29
C TYR A 305 6.78 -8.30 -2.08
N VAL A 306 8.12 -8.28 -2.00
CA VAL A 306 8.83 -7.69 -0.86
C VAL A 306 9.82 -6.65 -1.35
N ALA A 307 9.63 -5.42 -0.88
CA ALA A 307 10.55 -4.30 -1.08
C ALA A 307 11.71 -4.40 -0.07
N ASN A 308 12.94 -4.39 -0.58
CA ASN A 308 14.16 -4.51 0.19
C ASN A 308 14.93 -3.19 0.15
N PHE A 309 14.98 -2.46 1.27
CA PHE A 309 15.49 -1.09 1.31
C PHE A 309 17.00 -0.96 1.06
N ARG A 310 17.77 -1.99 1.38
CA ARG A 310 19.21 -2.05 1.12
C ARG A 310 19.58 -2.90 -0.09
N SER A 311 18.68 -3.01 -1.05
CA SER A 311 18.86 -3.76 -2.27
C SER A 311 18.17 -3.05 -3.42
N GLN A 312 18.66 -3.22 -4.64
CA GLN A 312 18.01 -2.76 -5.86
C GLN A 312 17.09 -3.83 -6.45
N TYR A 313 16.59 -4.74 -5.61
CA TYR A 313 15.77 -5.86 -6.06
C TYR A 313 14.49 -6.00 -5.23
N LEU A 314 13.38 -6.02 -5.93
CA LEU A 314 12.10 -6.49 -5.42
C LEU A 314 12.11 -8.03 -5.44
N THR A 315 11.82 -8.67 -4.32
CA THR A 315 11.69 -10.13 -4.26
C THR A 315 10.26 -10.54 -4.56
N VAL A 316 10.10 -11.60 -5.35
CA VAL A 316 8.82 -12.25 -5.65
C VAL A 316 8.83 -13.66 -5.07
N TYR A 317 7.86 -13.94 -4.22
CA TYR A 317 7.70 -15.21 -3.51
C TYR A 317 6.35 -15.83 -3.83
N SER A 318 6.33 -17.15 -4.13
CA SER A 318 5.09 -17.93 -4.29
C SER A 318 4.63 -18.38 -2.91
N ILE A 319 3.45 -17.94 -2.51
CA ILE A 319 2.85 -18.33 -1.23
C ILE A 319 2.46 -19.80 -1.32
N ASP A 320 1.80 -20.23 -2.41
CA ASP A 320 1.33 -21.60 -2.59
C ASP A 320 2.46 -22.63 -2.63
N ASP A 321 3.59 -22.30 -3.27
CA ASP A 321 4.75 -23.18 -3.40
C ASP A 321 5.73 -23.08 -2.23
N GLY A 322 5.59 -22.10 -1.34
CA GLY A 322 6.51 -21.86 -0.24
C GLY A 322 7.93 -21.54 -0.69
N ARG A 323 8.12 -20.82 -1.85
CA ARG A 323 9.45 -20.58 -2.40
C ARG A 323 9.61 -19.25 -3.13
N ARG A 324 10.83 -18.74 -3.15
CA ARG A 324 11.20 -17.58 -3.97
C ARG A 324 11.12 -17.95 -5.45
N LEU A 325 10.37 -17.16 -6.22
CA LEU A 325 10.28 -17.30 -7.69
C LEU A 325 11.39 -16.55 -8.41
N GLY A 326 11.85 -15.43 -7.84
CA GLY A 326 12.87 -14.59 -8.42
C GLY A 326 12.92 -13.20 -7.81
N SER A 327 13.57 -12.31 -8.52
CA SER A 327 13.62 -10.88 -8.17
C SER A 327 13.55 -10.03 -9.41
N VAL A 328 13.02 -8.82 -9.27
CA VAL A 328 12.96 -7.80 -10.31
C VAL A 328 13.90 -6.68 -9.92
N HIS A 329 14.79 -6.27 -10.83
CA HIS A 329 15.64 -5.10 -10.61
C HIS A 329 14.77 -3.84 -10.62
N VAL A 330 14.89 -3.04 -9.57
CA VAL A 330 14.18 -1.75 -9.34
C VAL A 330 15.22 -0.68 -8.96
N GLY A 331 14.80 0.44 -8.41
CA GLY A 331 15.71 1.46 -7.90
C GLY A 331 16.28 1.16 -6.51
N ASP A 332 17.08 2.08 -5.98
CA ASP A 332 17.68 1.97 -4.65
C ASP A 332 16.73 2.54 -3.56
N GLY A 333 16.63 1.83 -2.45
CA GLY A 333 15.86 2.25 -1.30
C GLY A 333 14.35 2.05 -1.47
N SER A 334 13.92 0.90 -2.03
CA SER A 334 12.51 0.55 -2.17
C SER A 334 11.80 0.58 -0.81
N SER A 335 10.77 1.42 -0.65
CA SER A 335 10.16 1.72 0.65
C SER A 335 8.63 1.57 0.70
N ALA A 336 7.95 1.77 -0.43
CA ALA A 336 6.51 1.68 -0.53
C ALA A 336 6.09 1.04 -1.85
N MET A 337 4.91 0.43 -1.86
CA MET A 337 4.37 -0.24 -3.04
C MET A 337 2.86 -0.08 -3.12
N ALA A 338 2.33 -0.05 -4.33
CA ALA A 338 0.90 -0.13 -4.60
C ALA A 338 0.64 -0.86 -5.93
N PHE A 339 -0.40 -1.69 -5.96
CA PHE A 339 -0.89 -2.23 -7.24
C PHE A 339 -1.74 -1.19 -7.96
N SER A 340 -1.73 -1.24 -9.30
CA SER A 340 -2.78 -0.64 -10.11
C SER A 340 -4.15 -1.27 -9.78
N ALA A 341 -5.22 -0.56 -10.07
CA ALA A 341 -6.59 -1.02 -9.76
C ALA A 341 -6.92 -2.38 -10.38
N ALA A 342 -6.39 -2.68 -11.56
CA ALA A 342 -6.54 -4.00 -12.20
C ALA A 342 -5.51 -5.04 -11.72
N GLY A 343 -4.50 -4.65 -10.94
CA GLY A 343 -3.46 -5.52 -10.40
C GLY A 343 -2.39 -5.97 -11.42
N HIS A 344 -2.42 -5.49 -12.65
CA HIS A 344 -1.46 -5.86 -13.71
C HIS A 344 -0.12 -5.11 -13.64
N LEU A 345 -0.07 -4.01 -12.90
CA LEU A 345 1.14 -3.26 -12.58
C LEU A 345 1.31 -3.18 -11.07
N LEU A 346 2.57 -3.21 -10.66
CA LEU A 346 3.01 -2.90 -9.31
C LEU A 346 3.96 -1.70 -9.38
N PHE A 347 3.65 -0.66 -8.65
CA PHE A 347 4.47 0.52 -8.47
C PHE A 347 5.32 0.36 -7.23
N VAL A 348 6.63 0.49 -7.37
CA VAL A 348 7.63 0.40 -6.29
C VAL A 348 8.28 1.76 -6.13
N VAL A 349 8.16 2.36 -4.96
CA VAL A 349 8.73 3.66 -4.65
C VAL A 349 10.17 3.48 -4.18
N ASP A 350 11.11 4.04 -4.91
CA ASP A 350 12.55 3.93 -4.67
C ASP A 350 13.08 5.24 -4.09
N THR A 351 13.06 5.35 -2.76
CA THR A 351 13.32 6.59 -2.02
C THR A 351 14.69 7.21 -2.30
N ARG A 352 15.73 6.38 -2.44
CA ARG A 352 17.09 6.86 -2.67
C ARG A 352 17.34 7.21 -4.12
N SER A 353 16.77 6.44 -5.06
CA SER A 353 16.86 6.75 -6.49
C SER A 353 16.01 7.97 -6.86
N GLY A 354 14.94 8.26 -6.13
CA GLY A 354 14.03 9.37 -6.41
C GLY A 354 13.09 9.09 -7.58
N ASP A 355 12.63 7.85 -7.68
CA ASP A 355 11.78 7.40 -8.77
C ASP A 355 10.76 6.33 -8.32
N VAL A 356 9.95 5.88 -9.26
CA VAL A 356 9.03 4.76 -9.11
C VAL A 356 9.31 3.74 -10.21
N ALA A 357 9.71 2.55 -9.81
CA ALA A 357 9.79 1.42 -10.72
C ALA A 357 8.40 0.85 -10.96
N VAL A 358 8.04 0.68 -12.21
CA VAL A 358 6.79 0.07 -12.65
C VAL A 358 7.07 -1.37 -13.08
N VAL A 359 6.50 -2.33 -12.38
CA VAL A 359 6.73 -3.76 -12.57
C VAL A 359 5.46 -4.41 -13.13
N ARG A 360 5.60 -5.22 -14.17
CA ARG A 360 4.53 -6.09 -14.66
C ARG A 360 4.35 -7.27 -13.72
N THR A 361 3.10 -7.58 -13.39
CA THR A 361 2.77 -8.66 -12.44
C THR A 361 2.35 -9.96 -13.10
N ALA A 362 2.04 -9.95 -14.40
CA ALA A 362 1.62 -11.13 -15.15
C ALA A 362 2.67 -12.24 -15.10
N ALA A 363 2.23 -13.49 -14.88
CA ALA A 363 3.10 -14.65 -14.62
C ALA A 363 4.19 -14.88 -15.68
N ALA A 364 3.87 -14.64 -16.96
CA ALA A 364 4.79 -14.82 -18.08
C ALA A 364 5.89 -13.75 -18.16
N TYR A 365 5.70 -12.58 -17.54
CA TYR A 365 6.55 -11.40 -17.76
C TYR A 365 6.75 -10.57 -16.50
N ARG A 366 6.97 -11.20 -15.33
CA ARG A 366 7.32 -10.45 -14.11
C ARG A 366 8.65 -9.75 -14.31
N SER A 367 8.60 -8.51 -14.74
CA SER A 367 9.78 -7.72 -15.09
C SER A 367 9.54 -6.24 -14.90
N LEU A 368 10.62 -5.51 -14.75
CA LEU A 368 10.59 -4.05 -14.83
C LEU A 368 10.03 -3.63 -16.20
N PHE A 369 9.00 -2.81 -16.20
CA PHE A 369 8.43 -2.22 -17.40
C PHE A 369 9.09 -0.89 -17.72
N THR A 370 9.15 0.01 -16.75
CA THR A 370 9.77 1.33 -16.87
C THR A 370 10.07 1.89 -15.49
N VAL A 371 10.81 3.00 -15.47
CA VAL A 371 11.08 3.81 -14.27
C VAL A 371 10.57 5.21 -14.53
N ILE A 372 9.83 5.78 -13.59
CA ILE A 372 9.24 7.11 -13.68
C ILE A 372 9.90 8.00 -12.62
N PRO A 373 10.69 9.02 -13.03
CA PRO A 373 11.28 9.97 -12.10
C PRO A 373 10.20 10.72 -11.31
N THR A 374 10.46 10.98 -10.03
CA THR A 374 9.57 11.71 -9.12
C THR A 374 10.30 12.88 -8.46
N GLY A 375 9.68 13.52 -7.47
CA GLY A 375 10.37 14.47 -6.61
C GLY A 375 11.38 13.81 -5.67
N ARG A 376 12.04 14.61 -4.82
CA ARG A 376 13.08 14.12 -3.91
C ARG A 376 12.51 13.34 -2.74
N ALA A 377 13.16 12.23 -2.40
CA ALA A 377 12.81 11.33 -1.29
C ALA A 377 11.32 10.90 -1.33
N PRO A 378 10.89 10.24 -2.41
CA PRO A 378 9.55 9.65 -2.45
C PRO A 378 9.42 8.59 -1.34
N ASN A 379 8.24 8.49 -0.69
CA ASN A 379 8.13 7.67 0.53
C ASN A 379 6.78 6.97 0.74
N ALA A 380 5.73 7.39 0.06
CA ALA A 380 4.44 6.71 0.12
C ALA A 380 3.73 6.80 -1.23
N ILE A 381 2.82 5.86 -1.48
CA ILE A 381 2.07 5.79 -2.74
C ILE A 381 0.66 5.26 -2.49
N VAL A 382 -0.31 5.79 -3.23
CA VAL A 382 -1.66 5.24 -3.32
C VAL A 382 -2.16 5.30 -4.75
N ASP A 383 -2.90 4.28 -5.15
CA ASP A 383 -3.62 4.23 -6.43
C ASP A 383 -5.05 4.74 -6.28
N LYS A 384 -5.55 5.46 -7.29
CA LYS A 384 -6.92 5.94 -7.37
C LYS A 384 -7.46 5.79 -8.79
N ALA A 385 -8.39 4.86 -8.93
CA ALA A 385 -9.14 4.63 -10.16
C ALA A 385 -10.57 5.16 -10.04
N PHE A 386 -11.10 5.73 -11.11
CA PHE A 386 -12.47 6.23 -11.20
C PHE A 386 -12.93 6.40 -12.64
N LYS A 387 -14.24 6.61 -12.84
CA LYS A 387 -14.80 6.96 -14.14
C LYS A 387 -15.23 8.43 -14.12
N MET A 388 -14.87 9.13 -15.17
CA MET A 388 -15.41 10.46 -15.43
C MET A 388 -16.90 10.34 -15.80
N PRO A 389 -17.74 11.31 -15.38
CA PRO A 389 -19.17 11.30 -15.69
C PRO A 389 -19.49 11.34 -17.18
#